data_edabc95d4d95e4127c0595174d5f957c
#
_entry.id   edabc95d4d95e4127c0595174d5f957c
#
_cell.length_a   1.000
_cell.length_b   1.000
_cell.length_c   1.000
_cell.angle_alpha   90.00
_cell.angle_beta   90.00
_cell.angle_gamma   90.00
#
_symmetry.space_group_name_H-M   'P 1'
#
loop_
_entity.id
_entity.type
_entity.pdbx_description
1 polymer ?
#
loop_
_entity_poly.entity_id
_entity_poly.type
_entity_poly.pdbx_seq_one_letter_code
_entity_poly.pdbx_strand_id
1 'polypeptide(L)'
;MTVAAYPEFFNDVFGPVMQPGSSSHFAGPCRLGYLAGHLLGEPPSLVRILLDEHGSFAGTFGIMAEDRAMVGGVLGFQPDDERLFRAFELAEEAGAEVSFEFTEFTESRHPNAVKFVLTGRGGRAAELVGNSTGGGMVETVTVNGFPLRTIGDTYVLLVFDAQRQIGEEQVAALERELPELVGSSEVGVDGLGVLRAYMLAVEPDLVALNGLLTAGLPGVGAAILRPLLPVISQLDRKPQLFDTMTRWREIAAREDVPLWEVAVQYEMDASGWPRAWIIDCMRMLAGLMRRQTRAVYEEDLVVPTSPFKPDFAGRWAAHAASGRAVADGVTAQTIKWAYGAGSGIPGVLVVPGPMGGGACYIYAAMSAVQDARGLSEDDLLRGLFVAAGIGAISYTRSAPTGEVTGCTGEAGTCGAMAAAAITEMVGGSPEQVENAASLALQAFTGMPCDPMPGGICQPCRSRILAATCMAHVFADLALAGHEAVLPLHEAIDVADGIGRSLPPELLCTSAGGACAAPAAQRCRADFQQWFAESKPEERPPASLI
;
A
#
# COMPACT_ATOMS: atom_id res chain seq x y z
N MET A 1 25.14 9.68 3.75
CA MET A 1 23.96 9.99 4.60
C MET A 1 22.75 9.75 3.73
N THR A 2 21.97 8.72 3.99
CA THR A 2 20.67 8.56 3.35
C THR A 2 19.81 9.73 3.79
N VAL A 3 19.40 10.59 2.85
CA VAL A 3 18.36 11.59 3.09
C VAL A 3 17.14 10.81 3.56
N ALA A 4 16.60 11.15 4.75
CA ALA A 4 15.38 10.52 5.22
C ALA A 4 14.30 10.77 4.17
N ALA A 5 13.85 9.71 3.51
CA ALA A 5 12.76 9.81 2.56
C ALA A 5 11.52 10.26 3.32
N TYR A 6 10.83 11.31 2.85
CA TYR A 6 9.54 11.71 3.37
C TYR A 6 8.43 11.21 2.44
N PRO A 7 7.19 11.04 2.95
CA PRO A 7 6.12 10.43 2.17
C PRO A 7 5.74 11.24 0.94
N GLU A 8 5.53 10.54 -0.16
CA GLU A 8 5.04 11.07 -1.44
C GLU A 8 3.58 10.72 -1.61
N PHE A 9 2.80 11.60 -2.22
CA PHE A 9 1.37 11.36 -2.38
C PHE A 9 1.08 10.14 -3.25
N PHE A 10 1.87 9.95 -4.30
CA PHE A 10 1.64 8.88 -5.28
C PHE A 10 2.41 7.59 -5.01
N ASN A 11 3.42 7.62 -4.15
CA ASN A 11 4.10 6.42 -3.69
C ASN A 11 3.47 5.83 -2.42
N ASP A 12 3.22 6.70 -1.42
CA ASP A 12 2.90 6.28 -0.06
C ASP A 12 1.42 6.48 0.29
N VAL A 13 0.83 7.64 -0.06
CA VAL A 13 -0.49 8.01 0.44
C VAL A 13 -1.62 7.44 -0.40
N PHE A 14 -1.54 7.54 -1.73
CA PHE A 14 -2.53 7.06 -2.70
C PHE A 14 -1.92 6.08 -3.70
N GLY A 15 -1.30 5.06 -3.22
CA GLY A 15 -0.68 4.04 -4.04
C GLY A 15 -0.45 2.74 -3.29
N PRO A 16 -0.06 1.68 -4.01
CA PRO A 16 -0.09 1.49 -5.47
C PRO A 16 -1.51 1.23 -6.00
N VAL A 17 -1.81 1.66 -7.23
CA VAL A 17 -3.00 1.17 -7.94
C VAL A 17 -2.90 -0.35 -8.07
N MET A 18 -3.97 -1.07 -7.72
CA MET A 18 -3.92 -2.53 -7.64
C MET A 18 -5.25 -3.19 -8.00
N GLN A 19 -5.23 -4.49 -8.24
CA GLN A 19 -6.43 -5.32 -8.26
C GLN A 19 -7.06 -5.39 -6.85
N PRO A 20 -8.35 -5.74 -6.73
CA PRO A 20 -9.00 -5.88 -5.44
C PRO A 20 -8.23 -6.79 -4.48
N GLY A 21 -7.89 -6.26 -3.31
CA GLY A 21 -7.09 -6.94 -2.29
C GLY A 21 -6.71 -6.00 -1.16
N SER A 22 -5.87 -6.49 -0.25
CA SER A 22 -5.25 -5.67 0.79
C SER A 22 -3.94 -5.05 0.28
N SER A 23 -3.65 -3.80 0.59
CA SER A 23 -2.38 -3.19 0.18
C SER A 23 -1.18 -3.89 0.82
N SER A 24 -1.23 -4.23 2.12
CA SER A 24 -0.14 -4.93 2.82
C SER A 24 -0.06 -6.42 2.51
N HIS A 25 -1.21 -7.07 2.19
CA HIS A 25 -1.27 -8.53 1.99
C HIS A 25 -1.46 -8.97 0.53
N PHE A 26 -1.63 -8.03 -0.41
CA PHE A 26 -1.72 -8.32 -1.83
C PHE A 26 -0.69 -7.52 -2.63
N ALA A 27 -0.74 -6.18 -2.59
CA ALA A 27 0.17 -5.36 -3.39
C ALA A 27 1.62 -5.45 -2.91
N GLY A 28 1.88 -5.38 -1.61
CA GLY A 28 3.23 -5.52 -1.06
C GLY A 28 3.87 -6.87 -1.40
N PRO A 29 3.22 -8.01 -1.11
CA PRO A 29 3.73 -9.33 -1.50
C PRO A 29 3.92 -9.51 -3.01
N CYS A 30 3.04 -8.96 -3.85
CA CYS A 30 3.20 -8.94 -5.30
C CYS A 30 4.48 -8.22 -5.71
N ARG A 31 4.73 -7.04 -5.15
CA ARG A 31 5.95 -6.26 -5.39
C ARG A 31 7.23 -6.97 -4.95
N LEU A 32 7.20 -7.65 -3.80
CA LEU A 32 8.34 -8.46 -3.35
C LEU A 32 8.60 -9.65 -4.29
N GLY A 33 7.54 -10.32 -4.73
CA GLY A 33 7.64 -11.36 -5.76
C GLY A 33 8.23 -10.82 -7.07
N TYR A 34 7.82 -9.62 -7.49
CA TYR A 34 8.34 -8.96 -8.68
C TYR A 34 9.84 -8.65 -8.56
N LEU A 35 10.30 -8.15 -7.41
CA LEU A 35 11.74 -7.96 -7.16
C LEU A 35 12.50 -9.28 -7.16
N ALA A 36 11.94 -10.35 -6.58
CA ALA A 36 12.55 -11.67 -6.60
C ALA A 36 12.67 -12.24 -8.02
N GLY A 37 11.64 -12.05 -8.86
CA GLY A 37 11.68 -12.38 -10.29
C GLY A 37 12.75 -11.61 -11.06
N HIS A 38 12.92 -10.32 -10.77
CA HIS A 38 14.01 -9.51 -11.35
C HIS A 38 15.38 -9.97 -10.89
N LEU A 39 15.54 -10.33 -9.61
CA LEU A 39 16.78 -10.87 -9.08
C LEU A 39 17.16 -12.19 -9.77
N LEU A 40 16.15 -13.05 -10.03
CA LEU A 40 16.36 -14.29 -10.78
C LEU A 40 16.78 -14.01 -12.24
N GLY A 41 16.10 -13.06 -12.91
CA GLY A 41 16.45 -12.58 -14.24
C GLY A 41 16.21 -13.58 -15.38
N GLU A 42 15.48 -14.67 -15.13
CA GLU A 42 15.04 -15.67 -16.11
C GLU A 42 13.71 -16.32 -15.67
N PRO A 43 12.97 -16.99 -16.59
CA PRO A 43 11.74 -17.66 -16.19
C PRO A 43 11.96 -18.70 -15.10
N PRO A 44 11.13 -18.71 -14.03
CA PRO A 44 11.28 -19.66 -12.93
C PRO A 44 10.93 -21.09 -13.37
N SER A 45 11.59 -22.09 -12.77
CA SER A 45 11.22 -23.51 -12.79
C SER A 45 10.78 -24.00 -11.41
N LEU A 46 11.26 -23.34 -10.34
CA LEU A 46 10.87 -23.61 -8.96
C LEU A 46 10.65 -22.29 -8.23
N VAL A 47 9.52 -22.18 -7.55
CA VAL A 47 9.12 -21.03 -6.71
C VAL A 47 8.76 -21.56 -5.33
N ARG A 48 9.68 -21.43 -4.36
CA ARG A 48 9.41 -21.73 -2.96
C ARG A 48 9.25 -20.42 -2.20
N ILE A 49 8.14 -20.27 -1.51
CA ILE A 49 7.80 -19.08 -0.75
C ILE A 49 7.66 -19.50 0.72
N LEU A 50 8.50 -18.91 1.58
CA LEU A 50 8.52 -19.19 3.01
C LEU A 50 7.87 -18.02 3.75
N LEU A 51 6.95 -18.33 4.64
CA LEU A 51 6.23 -17.38 5.48
C LEU A 51 6.50 -17.70 6.95
N ASP A 52 6.70 -16.66 7.77
CA ASP A 52 6.85 -16.87 9.21
C ASP A 52 5.54 -17.45 9.79
N GLU A 53 5.63 -18.60 10.44
CA GLU A 53 4.47 -19.29 11.03
C GLU A 53 3.78 -18.48 12.14
N HIS A 54 4.48 -17.52 12.74
CA HIS A 54 3.98 -16.57 13.74
C HIS A 54 3.63 -15.20 13.14
N GLY A 55 3.90 -15.01 11.85
CA GLY A 55 3.66 -13.77 11.12
C GLY A 55 2.19 -13.59 10.70
N SER A 56 1.89 -12.39 10.23
CA SER A 56 0.55 -12.03 9.78
C SER A 56 0.14 -12.81 8.51
N PHE A 57 1.05 -13.06 7.58
CA PHE A 57 0.76 -13.84 6.38
C PHE A 57 0.29 -15.26 6.69
N ALA A 58 0.86 -15.92 7.70
CA ALA A 58 0.40 -17.25 8.12
C ALA A 58 -1.02 -17.20 8.70
N GLY A 59 -1.31 -16.15 9.49
CA GLY A 59 -2.62 -15.95 10.11
C GLY A 59 -3.74 -15.63 9.12
N THR A 60 -3.41 -15.03 7.96
CA THR A 60 -4.38 -14.53 6.96
C THR A 60 -4.31 -15.29 5.63
N PHE A 61 -3.48 -16.32 5.53
CA PHE A 61 -3.17 -17.00 4.27
C PHE A 61 -4.41 -17.41 3.47
N GLY A 62 -4.43 -17.00 2.21
CA GLY A 62 -5.52 -17.25 1.27
C GLY A 62 -6.76 -16.36 1.48
N ILE A 63 -6.84 -15.60 2.58
CA ILE A 63 -7.96 -14.68 2.84
C ILE A 63 -7.84 -13.42 1.98
N MET A 64 -6.61 -12.93 1.85
CA MET A 64 -6.29 -11.66 1.17
C MET A 64 -5.75 -11.87 -0.25
N ALA A 65 -5.75 -13.11 -0.75
CA ALA A 65 -5.18 -13.51 -2.04
C ALA A 65 -3.66 -13.23 -2.18
N GLU A 66 -2.94 -13.18 -1.05
CA GLU A 66 -1.49 -12.99 -0.99
C GLU A 66 -0.74 -14.10 -1.71
N ASP A 67 -1.25 -15.31 -1.71
CA ASP A 67 -0.72 -16.47 -2.40
C ASP A 67 -0.57 -16.21 -3.92
N ARG A 68 -1.65 -15.73 -4.55
CA ARG A 68 -1.66 -15.38 -5.99
C ARG A 68 -0.79 -14.18 -6.28
N ALA A 69 -0.81 -13.20 -5.39
CA ALA A 69 -0.03 -11.99 -5.53
C ALA A 69 1.47 -12.26 -5.50
N MET A 70 1.94 -13.10 -4.57
CA MET A 70 3.34 -13.52 -4.48
C MET A 70 3.78 -14.27 -5.75
N VAL A 71 2.99 -15.26 -6.18
CA VAL A 71 3.30 -16.06 -7.38
C VAL A 71 3.28 -15.20 -8.63
N GLY A 72 2.23 -14.37 -8.80
CA GLY A 72 2.11 -13.49 -9.96
C GLY A 72 3.22 -12.44 -10.02
N GLY A 73 3.65 -11.92 -8.88
CA GLY A 73 4.82 -11.05 -8.80
C GLY A 73 6.07 -11.72 -9.34
N VAL A 74 6.37 -12.96 -8.92
CA VAL A 74 7.52 -13.73 -9.44
C VAL A 74 7.42 -13.95 -10.96
N LEU A 75 6.21 -14.07 -11.51
CA LEU A 75 5.97 -14.16 -12.96
C LEU A 75 6.09 -12.81 -13.68
N GLY A 76 6.37 -11.71 -12.96
CA GLY A 76 6.56 -10.38 -13.53
C GLY A 76 5.29 -9.53 -13.62
N PHE A 77 4.22 -9.89 -12.91
CA PHE A 77 2.98 -9.10 -12.89
C PHE A 77 3.06 -8.01 -11.82
N GLN A 78 2.52 -6.83 -12.15
CA GLN A 78 2.37 -5.71 -11.23
C GLN A 78 1.05 -5.84 -10.44
N PRO A 79 0.87 -5.13 -9.32
CA PRO A 79 -0.34 -5.24 -8.49
C PRO A 79 -1.67 -4.93 -9.22
N ASP A 80 -1.65 -4.17 -10.30
CA ASP A 80 -2.82 -3.81 -11.11
C ASP A 80 -3.17 -4.82 -12.22
N ASP A 81 -2.34 -5.84 -12.42
CA ASP A 81 -2.51 -6.82 -13.49
C ASP A 81 -3.61 -7.84 -13.15
N GLU A 82 -4.63 -7.97 -14.01
CA GLU A 82 -5.73 -8.93 -13.83
C GLU A 82 -5.26 -10.39 -13.84
N ARG A 83 -4.13 -10.69 -14.49
CA ARG A 83 -3.54 -12.03 -14.54
C ARG A 83 -3.15 -12.58 -13.17
N LEU A 84 -3.03 -11.71 -12.15
CA LEU A 84 -2.79 -12.13 -10.76
C LEU A 84 -3.80 -13.14 -10.26
N PHE A 85 -5.07 -13.06 -10.69
CA PHE A 85 -6.09 -14.04 -10.29
C PHE A 85 -5.93 -15.41 -10.91
N ARG A 86 -5.10 -15.53 -11.96
CA ARG A 86 -4.73 -16.76 -12.65
C ARG A 86 -3.27 -17.15 -12.44
N ALA A 87 -2.60 -16.58 -11.43
CA ALA A 87 -1.16 -16.72 -11.24
C ALA A 87 -0.70 -18.18 -11.14
N PHE A 88 -1.46 -19.04 -10.46
CA PHE A 88 -1.13 -20.48 -10.35
C PHE A 88 -1.24 -21.21 -11.69
N GLU A 89 -2.32 -20.96 -12.43
CA GLU A 89 -2.52 -21.52 -13.78
C GLU A 89 -1.38 -21.10 -14.72
N LEU A 90 -1.04 -19.80 -14.70
CA LEU A 90 0.04 -19.26 -15.51
C LEU A 90 1.43 -19.75 -15.07
N ALA A 91 1.64 -20.03 -13.79
CA ALA A 91 2.86 -20.66 -13.30
C ALA A 91 2.98 -22.12 -13.83
N GLU A 92 1.88 -22.89 -13.78
CA GLU A 92 1.82 -24.24 -14.34
C GLU A 92 2.06 -24.23 -15.86
N GLU A 93 1.36 -23.38 -16.62
CA GLU A 93 1.60 -23.18 -18.05
C GLU A 93 3.05 -22.80 -18.35
N ALA A 94 3.65 -21.99 -17.49
CA ALA A 94 5.07 -21.65 -17.56
C ALA A 94 5.98 -22.80 -17.10
N GLY A 95 5.48 -23.93 -16.61
CA GLY A 95 6.27 -25.07 -16.13
C GLY A 95 7.03 -24.75 -14.83
N ALA A 96 6.52 -23.86 -14.00
CA ALA A 96 7.09 -23.54 -12.70
C ALA A 96 6.35 -24.32 -11.59
N GLU A 97 7.11 -25.04 -10.78
CA GLU A 97 6.58 -25.67 -9.56
C GLU A 97 6.49 -24.62 -8.44
N VAL A 98 5.32 -24.50 -7.79
CA VAL A 98 5.08 -23.53 -6.74
C VAL A 98 4.79 -24.23 -5.41
N SER A 99 5.45 -23.79 -4.34
CA SER A 99 5.19 -24.27 -2.98
C SER A 99 5.24 -23.14 -1.95
N PHE A 100 4.42 -23.30 -0.89
CA PHE A 100 4.44 -22.44 0.29
C PHE A 100 4.85 -23.26 1.51
N GLU A 101 5.72 -22.69 2.32
CA GLU A 101 6.20 -23.30 3.55
C GLU A 101 5.99 -22.32 4.71
N PHE A 102 5.44 -22.82 5.82
CA PHE A 102 5.29 -22.05 7.04
C PHE A 102 6.40 -22.48 7.99
N THR A 103 7.31 -21.58 8.29
CA THR A 103 8.49 -21.90 9.08
C THR A 103 9.04 -20.63 9.74
N GLU A 104 9.69 -20.78 10.88
CA GLU A 104 10.43 -19.69 11.48
C GLU A 104 11.70 -19.40 10.67
N PHE A 105 11.95 -18.12 10.35
CA PHE A 105 13.22 -17.66 9.81
C PHE A 105 13.66 -16.37 10.53
N THR A 106 14.96 -16.15 10.59
CA THR A 106 15.57 -15.17 11.51
C THR A 106 16.00 -13.87 10.86
N GLU A 107 15.92 -13.79 9.53
CA GLU A 107 16.41 -12.67 8.72
C GLU A 107 15.57 -11.41 8.93
N SER A 108 14.29 -11.58 9.29
CA SER A 108 13.39 -10.46 9.61
C SER A 108 12.49 -10.78 10.80
N ARG A 109 12.17 -9.75 11.59
CA ARG A 109 11.18 -9.80 12.68
C ARG A 109 9.87 -9.10 12.33
N HIS A 110 9.74 -8.63 11.08
CA HIS A 110 8.53 -7.94 10.64
C HIS A 110 7.37 -8.95 10.49
N PRO A 111 6.15 -8.65 10.98
CA PRO A 111 5.03 -9.60 10.90
C PRO A 111 4.63 -9.97 9.46
N ASN A 112 4.92 -9.11 8.48
CA ASN A 112 4.68 -9.34 7.05
C ASN A 112 6.00 -9.64 6.31
N ALA A 113 6.89 -10.40 6.91
CA ALA A 113 8.10 -10.89 6.27
C ALA A 113 7.79 -12.06 5.33
N VAL A 114 8.49 -12.11 4.20
CA VAL A 114 8.43 -13.22 3.24
C VAL A 114 9.81 -13.51 2.67
N LYS A 115 10.09 -14.78 2.43
CA LYS A 115 11.32 -15.25 1.78
C LYS A 115 10.98 -15.99 0.50
N PHE A 116 11.52 -15.53 -0.62
CA PHE A 116 11.44 -16.16 -1.93
C PHE A 116 12.73 -16.94 -2.17
N VAL A 117 12.61 -18.21 -2.52
CA VAL A 117 13.72 -19.07 -2.96
C VAL A 117 13.37 -19.61 -4.33
N LEU A 118 14.06 -19.10 -5.34
CA LEU A 118 13.74 -19.32 -6.74
C LEU A 118 14.84 -20.08 -7.45
N THR A 119 14.46 -20.97 -8.38
CA THR A 119 15.35 -21.56 -9.38
C THR A 119 14.81 -21.28 -10.77
N GLY A 120 15.65 -20.78 -11.66
CA GLY A 120 15.33 -20.51 -13.04
C GLY A 120 15.51 -21.73 -13.95
N ARG A 121 14.96 -21.66 -15.16
CA ARG A 121 15.11 -22.73 -16.18
C ARG A 121 16.53 -22.92 -16.66
N GLY A 122 17.36 -21.86 -16.64
CA GLY A 122 18.78 -21.88 -16.93
C GLY A 122 19.64 -22.36 -15.77
N GLY A 123 19.04 -22.65 -14.61
CA GLY A 123 19.73 -23.12 -13.42
C GLY A 123 20.26 -22.00 -12.51
N ARG A 124 19.91 -20.74 -12.78
CA ARG A 124 20.19 -19.63 -11.83
C ARG A 124 19.36 -19.83 -10.56
N ALA A 125 19.93 -19.43 -9.44
CA ALA A 125 19.23 -19.38 -8.16
C ALA A 125 19.13 -17.93 -7.69
N ALA A 126 18.03 -17.59 -7.02
CA ALA A 126 17.85 -16.30 -6.39
C ALA A 126 17.13 -16.48 -5.04
N GLU A 127 17.56 -15.71 -4.06
CA GLU A 127 16.93 -15.64 -2.75
C GLU A 127 16.68 -14.18 -2.38
N LEU A 128 15.44 -13.85 -1.99
CA LEU A 128 15.07 -12.51 -1.54
C LEU A 128 14.25 -12.63 -0.25
N VAL A 129 14.68 -11.92 0.78
CA VAL A 129 13.87 -11.69 1.98
C VAL A 129 13.43 -10.23 1.97
N GLY A 130 12.14 -10.00 2.20
CA GLY A 130 11.58 -8.66 2.24
C GLY A 130 10.38 -8.55 3.17
N ASN A 131 10.02 -7.33 3.50
CA ASN A 131 8.91 -6.96 4.36
C ASN A 131 7.88 -6.16 3.55
N SER A 132 6.60 -6.49 3.71
CA SER A 132 5.51 -5.59 3.30
C SER A 132 5.22 -4.64 4.46
N THR A 133 5.58 -3.36 4.30
CA THR A 133 5.63 -2.38 5.39
C THR A 133 4.33 -1.59 5.57
N GLY A 134 3.27 -1.95 4.84
CA GLY A 134 1.96 -1.29 4.87
C GLY A 134 1.74 -0.38 3.67
N GLY A 135 0.47 -0.08 3.36
CA GLY A 135 0.12 0.78 2.22
C GLY A 135 0.53 0.23 0.84
N GLY A 136 1.00 -1.02 0.75
CA GLY A 136 1.60 -1.60 -0.45
C GLY A 136 3.09 -1.28 -0.63
N MET A 137 3.68 -0.57 0.34
CA MET A 137 5.11 -0.32 0.40
C MET A 137 5.87 -1.56 0.86
N VAL A 138 7.10 -1.67 0.43
CA VAL A 138 7.97 -2.81 0.75
C VAL A 138 9.38 -2.35 1.07
N GLU A 139 10.13 -3.22 1.74
CA GLU A 139 11.58 -3.10 1.85
C GLU A 139 12.21 -4.48 1.66
N THR A 140 13.35 -4.53 1.00
CA THR A 140 14.19 -5.73 1.01
C THR A 140 14.99 -5.79 2.31
N VAL A 141 15.27 -7.01 2.76
CA VAL A 141 16.11 -7.28 3.94
C VAL A 141 17.42 -7.92 3.48
N THR A 142 17.31 -8.99 2.69
CA THR A 142 18.49 -9.63 2.08
C THR A 142 18.23 -9.99 0.62
N VAL A 143 19.29 -9.98 -0.19
CA VAL A 143 19.31 -10.53 -1.55
C VAL A 143 20.49 -11.52 -1.67
N ASN A 144 20.20 -12.77 -2.03
CA ASN A 144 21.21 -13.84 -2.10
C ASN A 144 22.08 -13.93 -0.83
N GLY A 145 21.50 -13.73 0.35
CA GLY A 145 22.18 -13.75 1.64
C GLY A 145 22.93 -12.46 2.00
N PHE A 146 23.00 -11.46 1.12
CA PHE A 146 23.61 -10.16 1.43
C PHE A 146 22.57 -9.20 2.01
N PRO A 147 22.86 -8.49 3.11
CA PRO A 147 22.00 -7.40 3.58
C PRO A 147 21.90 -6.31 2.50
N LEU A 148 20.66 -6.02 2.11
CA LEU A 148 20.36 -4.92 1.18
C LEU A 148 19.00 -4.35 1.51
N ARG A 149 18.94 -3.05 1.81
CA ARG A 149 17.69 -2.32 2.01
C ARG A 149 17.41 -1.44 0.80
N THR A 150 16.33 -1.74 0.08
CA THR A 150 15.71 -0.85 -0.90
C THR A 150 14.19 -0.90 -0.75
N ILE A 151 13.53 0.20 -1.03
CA ILE A 151 12.07 0.33 -1.01
C ILE A 151 11.47 0.27 -2.42
N GLY A 152 12.30 0.08 -3.45
CA GLY A 152 11.87 0.00 -4.84
C GLY A 152 11.57 1.34 -5.49
N ASP A 153 12.20 2.41 -5.02
CA ASP A 153 12.09 3.79 -5.53
C ASP A 153 13.18 4.17 -6.55
N THR A 154 14.07 3.25 -6.87
CA THR A 154 15.17 3.43 -7.84
C THR A 154 15.39 2.16 -8.64
N TYR A 155 16.09 2.26 -9.76
CA TYR A 155 16.77 1.11 -10.36
C TYR A 155 17.96 0.74 -9.46
N VAL A 156 18.13 -0.54 -9.15
CA VAL A 156 19.27 -1.01 -8.37
C VAL A 156 20.07 -2.01 -9.19
N LEU A 157 21.24 -1.61 -9.65
CA LEU A 157 22.20 -2.53 -10.25
C LEU A 157 22.94 -3.25 -9.12
N LEU A 158 22.82 -4.57 -9.09
CA LEU A 158 23.51 -5.46 -8.16
C LEU A 158 24.69 -6.12 -8.86
N VAL A 159 25.87 -6.01 -8.27
CA VAL A 159 27.10 -6.69 -8.73
C VAL A 159 27.59 -7.61 -7.64
N PHE A 160 27.46 -8.92 -7.87
CA PHE A 160 27.91 -9.97 -6.96
C PHE A 160 29.32 -10.39 -7.35
N ASP A 161 30.28 -10.29 -6.42
CA ASP A 161 31.66 -10.65 -6.57
C ASP A 161 32.03 -11.71 -5.52
N ALA A 162 31.77 -12.99 -5.83
CA ALA A 162 31.93 -14.09 -4.91
C ALA A 162 33.42 -14.34 -4.52
N GLN A 163 34.34 -13.93 -5.35
CA GLN A 163 35.79 -14.18 -5.17
C GLN A 163 36.58 -12.90 -4.84
N ARG A 164 35.92 -11.76 -4.66
CA ARG A 164 36.52 -10.45 -4.38
C ARG A 164 37.58 -10.04 -5.43
N GLN A 165 37.22 -10.20 -6.71
CA GLN A 165 38.12 -9.95 -7.84
C GLN A 165 38.07 -8.53 -8.39
N ILE A 166 36.97 -7.79 -8.11
CA ILE A 166 36.79 -6.44 -8.62
C ILE A 166 37.55 -5.46 -7.71
N GLY A 167 38.59 -4.85 -8.24
CA GLY A 167 39.41 -3.86 -7.54
C GLY A 167 38.85 -2.43 -7.69
N GLU A 168 39.46 -1.49 -6.95
CA GLU A 168 39.03 -0.08 -6.92
C GLU A 168 39.00 0.59 -8.31
N GLU A 169 39.97 0.28 -9.18
CA GLU A 169 40.07 0.84 -10.53
C GLU A 169 38.86 0.42 -11.40
N GLN A 170 38.42 -0.84 -11.28
CA GLN A 170 37.27 -1.38 -12.01
C GLN A 170 35.95 -0.81 -11.45
N VAL A 171 35.85 -0.64 -10.13
CA VAL A 171 34.72 0.05 -9.50
C VAL A 171 34.60 1.47 -10.02
N ALA A 172 35.70 2.23 -10.01
CA ALA A 172 35.72 3.62 -10.51
C ALA A 172 35.43 3.71 -12.02
N ALA A 173 35.83 2.69 -12.79
CA ALA A 173 35.49 2.61 -14.22
C ALA A 173 34.00 2.35 -14.43
N LEU A 174 33.40 1.43 -13.65
CA LEU A 174 31.97 1.14 -13.68
C LEU A 174 31.15 2.36 -13.30
N GLU A 175 31.48 3.03 -12.19
CA GLU A 175 30.74 4.18 -11.70
C GLU A 175 30.72 5.37 -12.70
N ARG A 176 31.76 5.52 -13.50
CA ARG A 176 31.82 6.56 -14.55
C ARG A 176 30.87 6.29 -15.73
N GLU A 177 30.54 5.04 -15.96
CA GLU A 177 29.63 4.64 -17.06
C GLU A 177 28.17 4.50 -16.58
N LEU A 178 27.91 4.57 -15.25
CA LEU A 178 26.56 4.48 -14.72
C LEU A 178 25.80 5.80 -14.93
N PRO A 179 24.59 5.75 -15.52
CA PRO A 179 23.79 6.94 -15.70
C PRO A 179 23.14 7.35 -14.36
N GLU A 180 23.07 8.65 -14.09
CA GLU A 180 22.31 9.25 -12.99
C GLU A 180 22.38 8.47 -11.65
N LEU A 181 23.59 8.25 -11.17
CA LEU A 181 23.88 7.55 -9.92
C LEU A 181 23.37 8.35 -8.72
N VAL A 182 22.34 7.85 -8.05
CA VAL A 182 21.72 8.44 -6.85
C VAL A 182 22.49 8.04 -5.59
N GLY A 183 23.05 6.84 -5.56
CA GLY A 183 23.81 6.36 -4.43
C GLY A 183 24.42 5.00 -4.69
N SER A 184 25.34 4.59 -3.83
CA SER A 184 25.93 3.25 -3.87
C SER A 184 26.17 2.69 -2.48
N SER A 185 26.23 1.37 -2.38
CA SER A 185 26.62 0.66 -1.16
C SER A 185 27.43 -0.58 -1.49
N GLU A 186 28.33 -0.94 -0.58
CA GLU A 186 29.11 -2.17 -0.64
C GLU A 186 28.98 -2.93 0.66
N VAL A 187 28.74 -4.23 0.57
CA VAL A 187 28.68 -5.12 1.72
C VAL A 187 29.42 -6.41 1.45
N GLY A 188 30.33 -6.78 2.35
CA GLY A 188 31.02 -8.05 2.34
C GLY A 188 30.41 -9.03 3.33
N VAL A 189 30.18 -10.28 2.89
CA VAL A 189 29.70 -11.36 3.75
C VAL A 189 30.66 -12.55 3.63
N ASP A 190 31.06 -13.10 4.76
CA ASP A 190 31.99 -14.23 4.79
C ASP A 190 31.34 -15.45 4.13
N GLY A 191 32.08 -16.06 3.23
CA GLY A 191 31.64 -17.21 2.43
C GLY A 191 30.79 -16.85 1.19
N LEU A 192 30.25 -15.62 1.09
CA LEU A 192 29.49 -15.17 -0.07
C LEU A 192 30.25 -14.19 -0.98
N GLY A 193 31.23 -13.47 -0.44
CA GLY A 193 32.01 -12.48 -1.19
C GLY A 193 31.58 -11.05 -0.91
N VAL A 194 31.43 -10.23 -1.97
CA VAL A 194 31.05 -8.82 -1.89
C VAL A 194 29.85 -8.56 -2.80
N LEU A 195 28.86 -7.83 -2.30
CA LEU A 195 27.79 -7.22 -3.07
C LEU A 195 28.05 -5.72 -3.18
N ARG A 196 28.03 -5.19 -4.40
CA ARG A 196 27.93 -3.75 -4.67
C ARG A 196 26.56 -3.45 -5.26
N ALA A 197 25.88 -2.48 -4.68
CA ALA A 197 24.56 -2.02 -5.13
C ALA A 197 24.65 -0.55 -5.53
N TYR A 198 24.23 -0.25 -6.75
CA TYR A 198 24.21 1.09 -7.32
C TYR A 198 22.75 1.52 -7.57
N MET A 199 22.29 2.54 -6.86
CA MET A 199 20.96 3.12 -7.01
C MET A 199 20.99 4.18 -8.11
N LEU A 200 20.10 4.06 -9.10
CA LEU A 200 20.09 4.88 -10.32
C LEU A 200 18.69 5.47 -10.55
N ALA A 201 18.61 6.71 -11.03
CA ALA A 201 17.35 7.33 -11.40
C ALA A 201 16.81 6.85 -12.76
N VAL A 202 17.68 6.27 -13.60
CA VAL A 202 17.32 5.71 -14.90
C VAL A 202 17.84 4.28 -15.06
N GLU A 203 17.21 3.50 -15.95
CA GLU A 203 17.62 2.10 -16.20
C GLU A 203 18.99 2.05 -16.87
N PRO A 204 19.98 1.32 -16.30
CA PRO A 204 21.27 1.15 -16.94
C PRO A 204 21.21 0.14 -18.08
N ASP A 205 21.99 0.36 -19.13
CA ASP A 205 22.16 -0.61 -20.21
C ASP A 205 23.10 -1.77 -19.78
N LEU A 206 22.50 -2.87 -19.30
CA LEU A 206 23.27 -4.06 -18.89
C LEU A 206 24.12 -4.66 -20.01
N VAL A 207 23.70 -4.53 -21.27
CA VAL A 207 24.45 -5.09 -22.39
C VAL A 207 25.73 -4.30 -22.59
N ALA A 208 25.66 -2.97 -22.52
CA ALA A 208 26.84 -2.10 -22.57
C ALA A 208 27.76 -2.31 -21.36
N LEU A 209 27.18 -2.45 -20.16
CA LEU A 209 27.94 -2.65 -18.93
C LEU A 209 28.53 -4.08 -18.79
N ASN A 210 27.97 -5.06 -19.49
CA ASN A 210 28.37 -6.47 -19.34
C ASN A 210 29.86 -6.70 -19.68
N GLY A 211 30.40 -5.95 -20.62
CA GLY A 211 31.84 -5.98 -20.93
C GLY A 211 32.73 -5.51 -19.77
N LEU A 212 32.25 -4.58 -18.95
CA LEU A 212 32.95 -4.07 -17.76
C LEU A 212 32.78 -5.02 -16.57
N LEU A 213 31.56 -5.59 -16.42
CA LEU A 213 31.18 -6.41 -15.26
C LEU A 213 31.72 -7.84 -15.35
N THR A 214 31.76 -8.41 -16.57
CA THR A 214 32.07 -9.84 -16.75
C THR A 214 33.39 -10.10 -17.47
N ALA A 215 34.23 -9.08 -17.71
CA ALA A 215 35.52 -9.20 -18.47
C ALA A 215 36.36 -10.47 -18.18
N GLY A 216 35.72 -11.64 -18.14
CA GLY A 216 36.30 -12.94 -17.88
C GLY A 216 36.56 -13.25 -16.41
N LEU A 217 35.95 -12.51 -15.47
CA LEU A 217 36.11 -12.75 -14.02
C LEU A 217 35.17 -13.86 -13.56
N PRO A 218 35.67 -15.05 -13.20
CA PRO A 218 34.82 -16.14 -12.71
C PRO A 218 34.17 -15.76 -11.38
N GLY A 219 32.84 -16.00 -11.26
CA GLY A 219 32.12 -15.74 -10.02
C GLY A 219 31.61 -14.27 -9.85
N VAL A 220 31.73 -13.45 -10.88
CA VAL A 220 31.06 -12.15 -10.95
C VAL A 220 29.73 -12.30 -11.67
N GLY A 221 28.66 -11.82 -11.05
CA GLY A 221 27.32 -11.83 -11.62
C GLY A 221 26.64 -10.47 -11.42
N ALA A 222 25.66 -10.17 -12.26
CA ALA A 222 24.87 -8.94 -12.15
C ALA A 222 23.37 -9.22 -12.24
N ALA A 223 22.60 -8.36 -11.59
CA ALA A 223 21.13 -8.29 -11.69
C ALA A 223 20.66 -6.85 -11.58
N ILE A 224 19.49 -6.55 -12.13
CA ILE A 224 18.82 -5.26 -11.93
C ILE A 224 17.50 -5.48 -11.21
N LEU A 225 17.28 -4.76 -10.12
CA LEU A 225 15.96 -4.57 -9.56
C LEU A 225 15.36 -3.30 -10.19
N ARG A 226 14.19 -3.42 -10.80
CA ARG A 226 13.48 -2.27 -11.38
C ARG A 226 12.60 -1.61 -10.33
N PRO A 227 12.37 -0.29 -10.43
CA PRO A 227 11.52 0.42 -9.48
C PRO A 227 10.10 -0.14 -9.49
N LEU A 228 9.47 -0.06 -8.32
CA LEU A 228 8.09 -0.46 -8.05
C LEU A 228 7.16 0.75 -7.96
N LEU A 229 7.75 1.92 -7.71
CA LEU A 229 7.04 3.14 -7.38
C LEU A 229 6.95 4.07 -8.59
N PRO A 230 5.84 4.83 -8.75
CA PRO A 230 5.71 5.78 -9.85
C PRO A 230 6.65 6.97 -9.72
N VAL A 231 6.94 7.43 -8.51
CA VAL A 231 7.91 8.49 -8.26
C VAL A 231 9.26 7.86 -7.95
N ILE A 232 10.23 8.12 -8.82
CA ILE A 232 11.61 7.61 -8.68
C ILE A 232 12.43 8.66 -7.93
N SER A 233 13.18 8.22 -6.91
CA SER A 233 14.06 9.08 -6.12
C SER A 233 15.16 9.70 -6.98
N GLN A 234 15.42 10.99 -6.75
CA GLN A 234 16.42 11.81 -7.46
C GLN A 234 17.42 12.43 -6.48
N LEU A 235 18.59 12.80 -7.00
CA LEU A 235 19.68 13.39 -6.19
C LEU A 235 19.33 14.77 -5.59
N ASP A 236 18.53 15.55 -6.30
CA ASP A 236 18.20 16.94 -5.96
C ASP A 236 16.84 17.07 -5.25
N ARG A 237 16.34 15.99 -4.67
CA ARG A 237 15.10 15.98 -3.88
C ARG A 237 15.18 17.06 -2.79
N LYS A 238 14.16 17.92 -2.75
CA LYS A 238 14.10 18.99 -1.76
C LYS A 238 13.72 18.44 -0.37
N PRO A 239 14.07 19.17 0.71
CA PRO A 239 13.58 18.85 2.05
C PRO A 239 12.06 18.89 2.13
N GLN A 240 11.50 18.06 3.01
CA GLN A 240 10.06 18.01 3.25
C GLN A 240 9.49 19.39 3.58
N LEU A 241 8.50 19.82 2.82
CA LEU A 241 7.96 21.18 2.90
C LEU A 241 7.21 21.41 4.23
N PHE A 242 6.42 20.41 4.65
CA PHE A 242 5.71 20.40 5.94
C PHE A 242 5.56 18.98 6.50
N ASP A 243 5.57 18.85 7.81
CA ASP A 243 5.37 17.62 8.59
C ASP A 243 4.31 17.80 9.70
N THR A 244 3.72 18.99 9.76
CA THR A 244 2.64 19.37 10.68
C THR A 244 1.65 20.29 10.00
N MET A 245 0.41 20.30 10.48
CA MET A 245 -0.60 21.26 10.01
C MET A 245 -0.21 22.72 10.35
N THR A 246 0.44 22.93 11.48
CA THR A 246 0.96 24.27 11.85
C THR A 246 1.88 24.80 10.76
N ARG A 247 2.88 24.01 10.37
CA ARG A 247 3.83 24.42 9.32
C ARG A 247 3.14 24.62 7.97
N TRP A 248 2.22 23.73 7.62
CA TRP A 248 1.44 23.83 6.36
C TRP A 248 0.62 25.12 6.31
N ARG A 249 -0.10 25.45 7.38
CA ARG A 249 -0.88 26.69 7.51
C ARG A 249 -0.01 27.95 7.47
N GLU A 250 1.16 27.93 8.13
CA GLU A 250 2.12 29.04 8.07
C GLU A 250 2.60 29.32 6.64
N ILE A 251 2.85 28.27 5.85
CA ILE A 251 3.25 28.41 4.45
C ILE A 251 2.10 28.99 3.63
N ALA A 252 0.90 28.44 3.76
CA ALA A 252 -0.30 28.92 3.07
C ALA A 252 -0.56 30.39 3.34
N ALA A 253 -0.49 30.81 4.62
CA ALA A 253 -0.67 32.20 5.02
C ALA A 253 0.44 33.13 4.52
N ARG A 254 1.71 32.68 4.56
CA ARG A 254 2.84 33.47 4.09
C ARG A 254 2.81 33.72 2.59
N GLU A 255 2.39 32.71 1.82
CA GLU A 255 2.37 32.76 0.36
C GLU A 255 1.02 33.21 -0.21
N ASP A 256 0.05 33.46 0.67
CA ASP A 256 -1.34 33.87 0.31
C ASP A 256 -1.98 32.90 -0.68
N VAL A 257 -1.85 31.60 -0.41
CA VAL A 257 -2.41 30.51 -1.22
C VAL A 257 -3.22 29.53 -0.36
N PRO A 258 -4.20 28.81 -0.92
CA PRO A 258 -4.97 27.82 -0.17
C PRO A 258 -4.11 26.58 0.18
N LEU A 259 -4.56 25.79 1.16
CA LEU A 259 -3.87 24.58 1.62
C LEU A 259 -3.58 23.59 0.48
N TRP A 260 -4.54 23.36 -0.40
CA TRP A 260 -4.37 22.41 -1.50
C TRP A 260 -3.24 22.80 -2.47
N GLU A 261 -2.99 24.10 -2.68
CA GLU A 261 -1.90 24.56 -3.55
C GLU A 261 -0.53 24.30 -2.90
N VAL A 262 -0.42 24.47 -1.57
CA VAL A 262 0.79 24.09 -0.82
C VAL A 262 1.01 22.58 -0.87
N ALA A 263 -0.07 21.77 -0.85
CA ALA A 263 0.02 20.33 -1.03
C ALA A 263 0.54 19.95 -2.42
N VAL A 264 0.09 20.63 -3.48
CA VAL A 264 0.66 20.45 -4.83
C VAL A 264 2.16 20.78 -4.84
N GLN A 265 2.57 21.89 -4.20
CA GLN A 265 3.97 22.25 -4.09
C GLN A 265 4.79 21.22 -3.32
N TYR A 266 4.22 20.63 -2.25
CA TYR A 266 4.84 19.53 -1.51
C TYR A 266 5.22 18.38 -2.42
N GLU A 267 4.29 17.94 -3.26
CA GLU A 267 4.52 16.80 -4.17
C GLU A 267 5.48 17.18 -5.32
N MET A 268 5.42 18.43 -5.81
CA MET A 268 6.43 18.94 -6.77
C MET A 268 7.84 18.89 -6.20
N ASP A 269 8.01 19.27 -4.93
CA ASP A 269 9.31 19.27 -4.26
C ASP A 269 9.79 17.85 -3.93
N ALA A 270 8.86 16.92 -3.69
CA ALA A 270 9.15 15.52 -3.43
C ALA A 270 9.54 14.76 -4.70
N SER A 271 8.72 14.87 -5.73
CA SER A 271 8.82 14.05 -6.95
C SER A 271 9.70 14.68 -8.04
N GLY A 272 9.92 15.99 -8.00
CA GLY A 272 10.49 16.73 -9.12
C GLY A 272 9.55 16.88 -10.34
N TRP A 273 8.29 16.41 -10.22
CA TRP A 273 7.34 16.44 -11.32
C TRP A 273 6.76 17.85 -11.55
N PRO A 274 6.48 18.22 -12.80
CA PRO A 274 5.79 19.47 -13.11
C PRO A 274 4.38 19.49 -12.50
N ARG A 275 3.94 20.67 -12.07
CA ARG A 275 2.59 20.89 -11.50
C ARG A 275 1.47 20.26 -12.33
N ALA A 276 1.53 20.37 -13.67
CA ALA A 276 0.52 19.79 -14.55
C ALA A 276 0.43 18.28 -14.41
N TRP A 277 1.56 17.58 -14.31
CA TRP A 277 1.59 16.12 -14.15
C TRP A 277 1.00 15.69 -12.80
N ILE A 278 1.27 16.43 -11.74
CA ILE A 278 0.73 16.17 -10.41
C ILE A 278 -0.79 16.31 -10.40
N ILE A 279 -1.31 17.37 -11.01
CA ILE A 279 -2.76 17.58 -11.15
C ILE A 279 -3.40 16.46 -12.00
N ASP A 280 -2.77 16.10 -13.12
CA ASP A 280 -3.28 15.05 -14.00
C ASP A 280 -3.20 13.66 -13.37
N CYS A 281 -2.15 13.37 -12.60
CA CYS A 281 -2.05 12.13 -11.83
C CYS A 281 -3.16 12.04 -10.77
N MET A 282 -3.40 13.10 -10.00
CA MET A 282 -4.50 13.12 -9.03
C MET A 282 -5.86 12.96 -9.70
N ARG A 283 -6.06 13.60 -10.86
CA ARG A 283 -7.30 13.46 -11.66
C ARG A 283 -7.48 12.03 -12.16
N MET A 284 -6.41 11.39 -12.62
CA MET A 284 -6.42 9.98 -13.02
C MET A 284 -6.82 9.08 -11.84
N LEU A 285 -6.21 9.26 -10.66
CA LEU A 285 -6.58 8.52 -9.45
C LEU A 285 -8.03 8.76 -9.04
N ALA A 286 -8.51 10.02 -9.09
CA ALA A 286 -9.91 10.34 -8.84
C ALA A 286 -10.86 9.59 -9.80
N GLY A 287 -10.50 9.46 -11.08
CA GLY A 287 -11.22 8.66 -12.06
C GLY A 287 -11.29 7.18 -11.70
N LEU A 288 -10.19 6.59 -11.24
CA LEU A 288 -10.15 5.20 -10.75
C LEU A 288 -11.02 5.02 -9.50
N MET A 289 -10.92 5.92 -8.52
CA MET A 289 -11.75 5.90 -7.30
C MET A 289 -13.24 6.05 -7.64
N ARG A 290 -13.57 6.91 -8.60
CA ARG A 290 -14.94 7.05 -9.09
C ARG A 290 -15.45 5.74 -9.69
N ARG A 291 -14.67 5.12 -10.59
CA ARG A 291 -15.06 3.83 -11.18
C ARG A 291 -15.20 2.76 -10.11
N GLN A 292 -14.27 2.66 -9.18
CA GLN A 292 -14.33 1.68 -8.10
C GLN A 292 -15.58 1.82 -7.23
N THR A 293 -16.00 3.04 -6.90
CA THR A 293 -17.20 3.28 -6.08
C THR A 293 -18.50 3.05 -6.84
N ARG A 294 -18.52 3.22 -8.16
CA ARG A 294 -19.74 3.29 -8.96
C ARG A 294 -19.95 2.12 -9.93
N ALA A 295 -18.89 1.43 -10.36
CA ALA A 295 -18.95 0.43 -11.41
C ALA A 295 -20.01 -0.67 -11.18
N VAL A 296 -20.14 -1.16 -9.94
CA VAL A 296 -21.15 -2.17 -9.57
C VAL A 296 -22.61 -1.71 -9.77
N TYR A 297 -22.83 -0.42 -9.84
CA TYR A 297 -24.18 0.19 -10.02
C TYR A 297 -24.39 0.76 -11.42
N GLU A 298 -23.31 1.13 -12.13
CA GLU A 298 -23.36 1.84 -13.41
C GLU A 298 -22.92 0.96 -14.60
N GLU A 299 -22.19 -0.14 -14.35
CA GLU A 299 -21.71 -1.08 -15.37
C GLU A 299 -22.41 -2.44 -15.18
N ASP A 300 -22.55 -3.22 -16.26
CA ASP A 300 -23.08 -4.59 -16.19
C ASP A 300 -22.01 -5.58 -15.74
N LEU A 301 -21.68 -5.51 -14.45
CA LEU A 301 -20.62 -6.30 -13.83
C LEU A 301 -21.18 -7.27 -12.80
N VAL A 302 -20.61 -8.47 -12.76
CA VAL A 302 -20.96 -9.49 -11.78
C VAL A 302 -20.06 -9.35 -10.55
N VAL A 303 -20.67 -9.13 -9.37
CA VAL A 303 -19.93 -9.15 -8.10
C VAL A 303 -19.56 -10.60 -7.78
N PRO A 304 -18.27 -10.93 -7.70
CA PRO A 304 -17.87 -12.29 -7.32
C PRO A 304 -18.21 -12.52 -5.84
N THR A 305 -18.96 -13.57 -5.57
CA THR A 305 -19.44 -13.93 -4.22
C THR A 305 -18.93 -15.30 -3.79
N SER A 306 -18.90 -15.51 -2.47
CA SER A 306 -18.67 -16.82 -1.85
C SER A 306 -19.50 -16.92 -0.57
N PRO A 307 -19.53 -18.07 0.12
CA PRO A 307 -20.15 -18.15 1.45
C PRO A 307 -19.62 -17.10 2.44
N PHE A 308 -18.37 -16.64 2.24
CA PHE A 308 -17.68 -15.69 3.11
C PHE A 308 -17.59 -14.27 2.53
N LYS A 309 -18.09 -14.05 1.32
CA LYS A 309 -18.12 -12.75 0.63
C LYS A 309 -19.47 -12.55 -0.07
N PRO A 310 -20.50 -12.10 0.65
CA PRO A 310 -21.80 -11.79 0.04
C PRO A 310 -21.73 -10.47 -0.77
N ASP A 311 -22.68 -10.30 -1.69
CA ASP A 311 -22.89 -9.05 -2.40
C ASP A 311 -23.51 -7.98 -1.45
N PHE A 312 -22.67 -7.19 -0.80
CA PHE A 312 -23.14 -6.10 0.06
C PHE A 312 -23.69 -4.93 -0.72
N ALA A 313 -23.17 -4.64 -1.92
CA ALA A 313 -23.64 -3.55 -2.75
C ALA A 313 -25.09 -3.79 -3.20
N GLY A 314 -25.39 -5.00 -3.72
CA GLY A 314 -26.74 -5.39 -4.08
C GLY A 314 -27.71 -5.45 -2.88
N ARG A 315 -27.24 -5.97 -1.73
CA ARG A 315 -28.04 -5.99 -0.50
C ARG A 315 -28.38 -4.59 0.00
N TRP A 316 -27.42 -3.65 -0.03
CA TRP A 316 -27.67 -2.27 0.34
C TRP A 316 -28.63 -1.59 -0.64
N ALA A 317 -28.44 -1.75 -1.95
CA ALA A 317 -29.32 -1.20 -2.96
C ALA A 317 -30.79 -1.67 -2.75
N ALA A 318 -31.00 -2.96 -2.51
CA ALA A 318 -32.31 -3.52 -2.22
C ALA A 318 -32.92 -2.96 -0.92
N HIS A 319 -32.09 -2.83 0.14
CA HIS A 319 -32.53 -2.27 1.42
C HIS A 319 -32.92 -0.79 1.28
N ALA A 320 -32.11 0.02 0.61
CA ALA A 320 -32.41 1.42 0.36
C ALA A 320 -33.70 1.60 -0.46
N ALA A 321 -33.87 0.78 -1.52
CA ALA A 321 -35.08 0.81 -2.35
C ALA A 321 -36.36 0.39 -1.59
N SER A 322 -36.24 -0.39 -0.52
CA SER A 322 -37.38 -0.81 0.30
C SER A 322 -38.00 0.32 1.14
N GLY A 323 -37.39 1.49 1.21
CA GLY A 323 -37.83 2.62 2.05
C GLY A 323 -37.63 2.38 3.56
N ARG A 324 -36.92 1.31 3.97
CA ARG A 324 -36.66 0.94 5.37
C ARG A 324 -35.31 1.41 5.88
N ALA A 325 -34.49 2.02 5.02
CA ALA A 325 -33.18 2.54 5.43
C ALA A 325 -33.35 3.64 6.48
N VAL A 326 -32.54 3.55 7.55
CA VAL A 326 -32.50 4.57 8.61
C VAL A 326 -31.61 5.73 8.20
N ALA A 327 -30.50 5.43 7.50
CA ALA A 327 -29.62 6.45 6.95
C ALA A 327 -30.27 7.15 5.75
N ASP A 328 -30.07 8.46 5.67
CA ASP A 328 -30.56 9.31 4.56
C ASP A 328 -29.44 10.22 4.03
N GLY A 329 -29.74 11.01 3.00
CA GLY A 329 -28.87 12.04 2.44
C GLY A 329 -27.44 11.58 2.20
N VAL A 330 -26.48 12.37 2.69
CA VAL A 330 -25.04 12.13 2.53
C VAL A 330 -24.61 10.78 3.12
N THR A 331 -25.15 10.40 4.29
CA THR A 331 -24.79 9.13 4.94
C THR A 331 -25.20 7.93 4.10
N ALA A 332 -26.45 7.89 3.61
CA ALA A 332 -26.94 6.80 2.77
C ALA A 332 -26.13 6.68 1.46
N GLN A 333 -25.77 7.82 0.88
CA GLN A 333 -24.98 7.86 -0.34
C GLN A 333 -23.53 7.41 -0.09
N THR A 334 -22.92 7.82 1.02
CA THR A 334 -21.58 7.34 1.43
C THR A 334 -21.57 5.82 1.59
N ILE A 335 -22.56 5.23 2.27
CA ILE A 335 -22.70 3.78 2.42
C ILE A 335 -22.79 3.10 1.05
N LYS A 336 -23.60 3.64 0.14
CA LYS A 336 -23.76 3.10 -1.22
C LYS A 336 -22.42 3.05 -1.95
N TRP A 337 -21.71 4.18 -2.01
CA TRP A 337 -20.43 4.26 -2.71
C TRP A 337 -19.34 3.44 -2.03
N ALA A 338 -19.31 3.38 -0.69
CA ALA A 338 -18.39 2.56 0.06
C ALA A 338 -18.60 1.05 -0.17
N TYR A 339 -19.86 0.59 -0.26
CA TYR A 339 -20.13 -0.80 -0.63
C TYR A 339 -19.79 -1.09 -2.10
N GLY A 340 -19.94 -0.11 -2.98
CA GLY A 340 -19.42 -0.18 -4.35
C GLY A 340 -17.91 -0.39 -4.37
N ALA A 341 -17.19 0.46 -3.65
CA ALA A 341 -15.74 0.35 -3.48
C ALA A 341 -15.31 -1.04 -2.94
N GLY A 342 -16.05 -1.57 -1.97
CA GLY A 342 -15.80 -2.87 -1.35
C GLY A 342 -16.27 -4.09 -2.14
N SER A 343 -16.80 -3.95 -3.36
CA SER A 343 -17.35 -5.07 -4.14
C SER A 343 -16.29 -6.05 -4.64
N GLY A 344 -15.04 -5.61 -4.81
CA GLY A 344 -13.92 -6.46 -5.18
C GLY A 344 -14.13 -7.18 -6.50
N ILE A 345 -14.40 -6.43 -7.58
CA ILE A 345 -14.63 -6.93 -8.93
C ILE A 345 -13.30 -6.94 -9.68
N PRO A 346 -12.83 -8.08 -10.23
CA PRO A 346 -11.63 -8.12 -11.07
C PRO A 346 -11.70 -7.10 -12.20
N GLY A 347 -10.59 -6.41 -12.49
CA GLY A 347 -10.53 -5.36 -13.50
C GLY A 347 -11.12 -4.01 -13.07
N VAL A 348 -11.74 -3.92 -11.90
CA VAL A 348 -12.08 -2.65 -11.25
C VAL A 348 -10.98 -2.31 -10.28
N LEU A 349 -10.02 -1.51 -10.75
CA LEU A 349 -8.82 -1.17 -10.00
C LEU A 349 -9.13 -0.41 -8.71
N VAL A 350 -8.28 -0.62 -7.73
CA VAL A 350 -8.36 -0.08 -6.38
C VAL A 350 -7.25 0.93 -6.19
N VAL A 351 -7.57 2.06 -5.59
CA VAL A 351 -6.57 3.01 -5.09
C VAL A 351 -6.48 2.84 -3.57
N PRO A 352 -5.38 2.31 -3.04
CA PRO A 352 -5.14 2.28 -1.61
C PRO A 352 -5.00 3.68 -1.02
N GLY A 353 -5.23 3.76 0.27
CA GLY A 353 -4.87 4.86 1.14
C GLY A 353 -4.07 4.28 2.30
N PRO A 354 -4.20 4.75 3.54
CA PRO A 354 -3.59 4.11 4.70
C PRO A 354 -3.99 2.63 4.87
N MET A 355 -5.07 2.17 4.23
CA MET A 355 -5.44 0.75 4.12
C MET A 355 -5.82 0.40 2.69
N GLY A 356 -5.90 -0.90 2.37
CA GLY A 356 -6.30 -1.39 1.05
C GLY A 356 -7.67 -0.86 0.63
N GLY A 357 -7.71 -0.01 -0.40
CA GLY A 357 -8.93 0.67 -0.84
C GLY A 357 -9.35 1.85 0.01
N GLY A 358 -8.55 2.28 0.99
CA GLY A 358 -8.88 3.40 1.88
C GLY A 358 -9.19 4.68 1.14
N ALA A 359 -8.42 5.00 0.10
CA ALA A 359 -8.66 6.18 -0.73
C ALA A 359 -10.06 6.17 -1.37
N CYS A 360 -10.57 5.00 -1.75
CA CYS A 360 -11.89 4.89 -2.33
C CYS A 360 -13.02 5.08 -1.31
N TYR A 361 -12.80 4.71 -0.04
CA TYR A 361 -13.74 5.05 1.04
C TYR A 361 -13.71 6.55 1.36
N ILE A 362 -12.53 7.18 1.35
CA ILE A 362 -12.39 8.64 1.43
C ILE A 362 -13.16 9.29 0.29
N TYR A 363 -12.93 8.83 -0.95
CA TYR A 363 -13.61 9.31 -2.14
C TYR A 363 -15.13 9.11 -2.06
N ALA A 364 -15.61 7.99 -1.52
CA ALA A 364 -17.03 7.71 -1.34
C ALA A 364 -17.72 8.79 -0.47
N ALA A 365 -17.08 9.17 0.65
CA ALA A 365 -17.59 10.24 1.52
C ALA A 365 -17.55 11.60 0.83
N MET A 366 -16.42 11.94 0.18
CA MET A 366 -16.27 13.19 -0.56
C MET A 366 -17.28 13.30 -1.71
N SER A 367 -17.43 12.24 -2.50
CA SER A 367 -18.37 12.20 -3.63
C SER A 367 -19.83 12.30 -3.19
N ALA A 368 -20.19 11.74 -2.03
CA ALA A 368 -21.53 11.91 -1.47
C ALA A 368 -21.82 13.37 -1.09
N VAL A 369 -20.84 14.09 -0.54
CA VAL A 369 -20.96 15.53 -0.27
C VAL A 369 -20.96 16.34 -1.56
N GLN A 370 -20.11 15.98 -2.53
CA GLN A 370 -20.09 16.61 -3.86
C GLN A 370 -21.47 16.55 -4.51
N ASP A 371 -22.09 15.36 -4.57
CA ASP A 371 -23.41 15.14 -5.16
C ASP A 371 -24.50 15.96 -4.40
N ALA A 372 -24.45 15.96 -3.06
CA ALA A 372 -25.44 16.64 -2.23
C ALA A 372 -25.36 18.17 -2.29
N ARG A 373 -24.17 18.73 -2.51
CA ARG A 373 -23.91 20.18 -2.51
C ARG A 373 -23.74 20.76 -3.92
N GLY A 374 -23.70 19.93 -4.95
CA GLY A 374 -23.48 20.34 -6.33
C GLY A 374 -22.07 20.92 -6.57
N LEU A 375 -21.05 20.38 -5.89
CA LEU A 375 -19.68 20.85 -6.00
C LEU A 375 -19.04 20.39 -7.31
N SER A 376 -18.07 21.16 -7.79
CA SER A 376 -17.34 20.86 -9.03
C SER A 376 -16.34 19.71 -8.87
N GLU A 377 -15.81 19.20 -9.99
CA GLU A 377 -14.69 18.26 -9.97
C GLU A 377 -13.40 18.92 -9.42
N ASP A 378 -13.21 20.21 -9.65
CA ASP A 378 -12.06 20.94 -9.11
C ASP A 378 -12.14 21.05 -7.59
N ASP A 379 -13.32 21.24 -7.00
CA ASP A 379 -13.51 21.22 -5.54
C ASP A 379 -13.14 19.86 -4.95
N LEU A 380 -13.54 18.77 -5.63
CA LEU A 380 -13.18 17.41 -5.22
C LEU A 380 -11.65 17.18 -5.33
N LEU A 381 -10.99 17.63 -6.41
CA LEU A 381 -9.55 17.52 -6.56
C LEU A 381 -8.80 18.30 -5.48
N ARG A 382 -9.23 19.51 -5.12
CA ARG A 382 -8.68 20.29 -4.00
C ARG A 382 -8.75 19.50 -2.70
N GLY A 383 -9.93 18.93 -2.41
CA GLY A 383 -10.11 18.05 -1.25
C GLY A 383 -9.17 16.85 -1.26
N LEU A 384 -8.92 16.20 -2.42
CA LEU A 384 -7.99 15.07 -2.52
C LEU A 384 -6.55 15.48 -2.22
N PHE A 385 -6.09 16.66 -2.67
CA PHE A 385 -4.77 17.17 -2.31
C PHE A 385 -4.65 17.47 -0.82
N VAL A 386 -5.70 17.99 -0.19
CA VAL A 386 -5.72 18.18 1.27
C VAL A 386 -5.70 16.81 1.97
N ALA A 387 -6.50 15.84 1.54
CA ALA A 387 -6.45 14.48 2.07
C ALA A 387 -5.03 13.88 1.95
N ALA A 388 -4.36 14.05 0.80
CA ALA A 388 -3.00 13.58 0.58
C ALA A 388 -2.01 14.22 1.56
N GLY A 389 -2.10 15.53 1.80
CA GLY A 389 -1.27 16.23 2.78
C GLY A 389 -1.48 15.74 4.22
N ILE A 390 -2.74 15.48 4.63
CA ILE A 390 -3.03 14.84 5.94
C ILE A 390 -2.42 13.45 6.02
N GLY A 391 -2.53 12.67 4.94
CA GLY A 391 -1.89 11.35 4.83
C GLY A 391 -0.37 11.44 4.97
N ALA A 392 0.28 12.36 4.25
CA ALA A 392 1.72 12.56 4.32
C ALA A 392 2.20 12.92 5.75
N ILE A 393 1.49 13.80 6.46
CA ILE A 393 1.78 14.09 7.88
C ILE A 393 1.68 12.80 8.71
N SER A 394 0.64 11.98 8.47
CA SER A 394 0.44 10.73 9.20
C SER A 394 1.56 9.73 8.93
N TYR A 395 1.99 9.55 7.68
CA TYR A 395 3.11 8.67 7.32
C TYR A 395 4.46 9.18 7.83
N THR A 396 4.64 10.50 7.97
CA THR A 396 5.86 11.08 8.55
C THR A 396 5.98 10.79 10.04
N ARG A 397 4.87 10.82 10.77
CA ARG A 397 4.84 10.77 12.25
C ARG A 397 4.48 9.41 12.81
N SER A 398 3.90 8.55 12.00
CA SER A 398 3.40 7.24 12.39
C SER A 398 3.65 6.23 11.27
N ALA A 399 3.47 4.95 11.57
CA ALA A 399 3.29 3.92 10.55
C ALA A 399 1.79 3.59 10.47
N PRO A 400 1.02 4.24 9.56
CA PRO A 400 -0.42 4.06 9.49
C PRO A 400 -0.79 2.73 8.82
N THR A 401 -0.49 1.64 9.50
CA THR A 401 -0.74 0.25 9.11
C THR A 401 -1.24 -0.56 10.29
N GLY A 402 -2.12 -1.51 10.03
CA GLY A 402 -2.77 -2.33 11.06
C GLY A 402 -1.80 -3.16 11.89
N GLU A 403 -0.69 -3.56 11.29
CA GLU A 403 0.36 -4.37 11.90
C GLU A 403 1.21 -3.60 12.93
N VAL A 404 1.17 -2.26 12.91
CA VAL A 404 1.96 -1.41 13.82
C VAL A 404 1.08 -0.59 14.74
N THR A 405 0.04 0.05 14.22
CA THR A 405 -0.80 1.00 14.98
C THR A 405 -2.27 0.60 15.04
N GLY A 406 -2.56 -0.65 14.67
CA GLY A 406 -3.94 -1.13 14.65
C GLY A 406 -4.81 -0.42 13.59
N CYS A 407 -6.11 -0.63 13.67
CA CYS A 407 -7.06 -0.02 12.73
C CYS A 407 -7.17 1.51 12.90
N THR A 408 -6.62 2.09 13.98
CA THR A 408 -6.49 3.54 14.15
C THR A 408 -5.61 4.13 13.05
N GLY A 409 -4.45 3.52 12.79
CA GLY A 409 -3.54 3.95 11.71
C GLY A 409 -4.16 3.85 10.32
N GLU A 410 -5.06 2.91 10.11
CA GLU A 410 -5.75 2.70 8.82
C GLU A 410 -7.07 3.50 8.77
N ALA A 411 -8.13 2.97 9.37
CA ALA A 411 -9.48 3.54 9.29
C ALA A 411 -9.58 4.91 9.97
N GLY A 412 -8.89 5.12 11.11
CA GLY A 412 -8.87 6.40 11.81
C GLY A 412 -8.23 7.49 10.95
N THR A 413 -7.08 7.19 10.35
CA THR A 413 -6.39 8.12 9.43
C THR A 413 -7.25 8.41 8.19
N CYS A 414 -7.90 7.40 7.58
CA CYS A 414 -8.82 7.62 6.47
C CYS A 414 -9.98 8.54 6.86
N GLY A 415 -10.53 8.38 8.07
CA GLY A 415 -11.58 9.28 8.59
C GLY A 415 -11.11 10.72 8.73
N ALA A 416 -9.89 10.92 9.25
CA ALA A 416 -9.27 12.25 9.35
C ALA A 416 -9.04 12.89 7.96
N MET A 417 -8.49 12.12 7.02
CA MET A 417 -8.28 12.55 5.63
C MET A 417 -9.60 12.97 4.97
N ALA A 418 -10.66 12.17 5.12
CA ALA A 418 -11.97 12.46 4.55
C ALA A 418 -12.61 13.69 5.19
N ALA A 419 -12.51 13.86 6.52
CA ALA A 419 -13.06 15.02 7.22
C ALA A 419 -12.37 16.33 6.79
N ALA A 420 -11.03 16.33 6.72
CA ALA A 420 -10.25 17.46 6.20
C ALA A 420 -10.63 17.81 4.76
N ALA A 421 -10.68 16.79 3.88
CA ALA A 421 -11.02 16.97 2.47
C ALA A 421 -12.43 17.58 2.28
N ILE A 422 -13.43 17.07 3.00
CA ILE A 422 -14.80 17.58 2.95
C ILE A 422 -14.84 19.03 3.42
N THR A 423 -14.11 19.36 4.50
CA THR A 423 -14.07 20.74 5.03
C THR A 423 -13.46 21.70 4.01
N GLU A 424 -12.37 21.30 3.33
CA GLU A 424 -11.78 22.09 2.23
C GLU A 424 -12.78 22.26 1.07
N MET A 425 -13.42 21.17 0.62
CA MET A 425 -14.36 21.18 -0.52
C MET A 425 -15.51 22.16 -0.34
N VAL A 426 -15.96 22.37 0.90
CA VAL A 426 -17.07 23.29 1.20
C VAL A 426 -16.61 24.69 1.62
N GLY A 427 -15.31 25.00 1.50
CA GLY A 427 -14.73 26.32 1.72
C GLY A 427 -14.41 26.63 3.19
N GLY A 428 -14.12 25.61 4.00
CA GLY A 428 -13.65 25.78 5.38
C GLY A 428 -12.26 26.45 5.45
N SER A 429 -12.00 27.15 6.55
CA SER A 429 -10.69 27.75 6.79
C SER A 429 -9.61 26.68 7.07
N PRO A 430 -8.32 26.99 6.92
CA PRO A 430 -7.22 26.09 7.28
C PRO A 430 -7.29 25.57 8.71
N GLU A 431 -7.79 26.37 9.66
CA GLU A 431 -8.02 25.97 11.05
C GLU A 431 -9.17 24.95 11.15
N GLN A 432 -10.24 25.18 10.41
CA GLN A 432 -11.39 24.24 10.40
C GLN A 432 -11.02 22.91 9.76
N VAL A 433 -10.17 22.91 8.71
CA VAL A 433 -9.61 21.70 8.09
C VAL A 433 -8.81 20.89 9.11
N GLU A 434 -7.93 21.55 9.89
CA GLU A 434 -7.15 20.88 10.94
C GLU A 434 -8.04 20.33 12.04
N ASN A 435 -9.02 21.15 12.53
CA ASN A 435 -9.95 20.74 13.56
C ASN A 435 -10.77 19.51 13.14
N ALA A 436 -11.31 19.49 11.92
CA ALA A 436 -12.07 18.35 11.40
C ALA A 436 -11.23 17.07 11.39
N ALA A 437 -9.99 17.15 10.89
CA ALA A 437 -9.08 16.02 10.85
C ALA A 437 -8.73 15.50 12.25
N SER A 438 -8.41 16.40 13.17
CA SER A 438 -8.02 16.04 14.53
C SER A 438 -9.18 15.44 15.32
N LEU A 439 -10.37 16.02 15.25
CA LEU A 439 -11.57 15.49 15.90
C LEU A 439 -11.91 14.09 15.38
N ALA A 440 -11.82 13.88 14.05
CA ALA A 440 -12.08 12.59 13.43
C ALA A 440 -11.07 11.53 13.91
N LEU A 441 -9.76 11.83 13.91
CA LEU A 441 -8.73 10.88 14.35
C LEU A 441 -8.91 10.50 15.83
N GLN A 442 -9.16 11.48 16.71
CA GLN A 442 -9.37 11.26 18.13
C GLN A 442 -10.57 10.33 18.40
N ALA A 443 -11.65 10.45 17.62
CA ALA A 443 -12.84 9.62 17.76
C ALA A 443 -12.60 8.13 17.46
N PHE A 444 -11.57 7.81 16.66
CA PHE A 444 -11.24 6.45 16.23
C PHE A 444 -9.87 5.97 16.77
N THR A 445 -9.34 6.61 17.78
CA THR A 445 -8.08 6.20 18.41
C THR A 445 -8.27 4.96 19.30
N GLY A 446 -7.28 4.04 19.30
CA GLY A 446 -7.27 2.84 20.13
C GLY A 446 -7.91 1.59 19.51
N MET A 447 -8.24 1.61 18.21
CA MET A 447 -8.79 0.43 17.53
C MET A 447 -7.71 -0.60 17.20
N PRO A 448 -7.90 -1.89 17.60
CA PRO A 448 -6.97 -2.97 17.22
C PRO A 448 -7.11 -3.33 15.72
N CYS A 449 -6.14 -4.07 15.20
CA CYS A 449 -6.26 -4.78 13.93
C CYS A 449 -6.48 -6.26 14.21
N ASP A 450 -7.73 -6.72 14.11
CA ASP A 450 -8.16 -8.06 14.47
C ASP A 450 -9.13 -8.66 13.43
N PRO A 451 -8.71 -8.76 12.13
CA PRO A 451 -9.56 -9.25 11.05
C PRO A 451 -9.93 -10.72 11.28
N MET A 452 -11.22 -11.02 11.26
CA MET A 452 -11.72 -12.39 11.45
C MET A 452 -11.46 -13.23 10.20
N PRO A 453 -10.68 -14.32 10.27
CA PRO A 453 -10.46 -15.22 9.16
C PRO A 453 -11.78 -15.83 8.66
N GLY A 454 -12.02 -15.77 7.34
CA GLY A 454 -13.28 -16.18 6.74
C GLY A 454 -14.46 -15.29 7.09
N GLY A 455 -14.27 -14.37 8.04
CA GLY A 455 -15.18 -13.27 8.27
C GLY A 455 -15.14 -12.36 7.04
N ILE A 456 -16.21 -11.77 6.70
CA ILE A 456 -16.53 -10.82 5.64
C ILE A 456 -15.70 -9.53 5.82
N CYS A 457 -14.38 -9.63 6.01
CA CYS A 457 -13.50 -8.52 6.42
C CYS A 457 -14.05 -7.73 7.61
N GLN A 458 -14.57 -8.44 8.58
CA GLN A 458 -15.01 -7.85 9.84
C GLN A 458 -13.89 -7.97 10.88
N PRO A 459 -13.72 -6.95 11.74
CA PRO A 459 -14.50 -5.71 11.83
C PRO A 459 -13.98 -4.57 10.92
N CYS A 460 -12.94 -4.79 10.10
CA CYS A 460 -12.25 -3.76 9.32
C CYS A 460 -13.22 -2.94 8.45
N ARG A 461 -14.09 -3.61 7.69
CA ARG A 461 -15.09 -2.92 6.85
C ARG A 461 -16.03 -2.03 7.66
N SER A 462 -16.48 -2.48 8.83
CA SER A 462 -17.35 -1.68 9.69
C SER A 462 -16.64 -0.45 10.24
N ARG A 463 -15.34 -0.57 10.57
CA ARG A 463 -14.53 0.53 11.09
C ARG A 463 -14.26 1.59 10.03
N ILE A 464 -13.82 1.20 8.84
CA ILE A 464 -13.56 2.16 7.76
C ILE A 464 -14.87 2.85 7.31
N LEU A 465 -15.96 2.09 7.20
CA LEU A 465 -17.27 2.64 6.86
C LEU A 465 -17.73 3.64 7.92
N ALA A 466 -17.60 3.30 9.22
CA ALA A 466 -17.95 4.22 10.30
C ALA A 466 -17.11 5.49 10.25
N ALA A 467 -15.78 5.39 10.11
CA ALA A 467 -14.88 6.52 10.06
C ALA A 467 -15.19 7.47 8.89
N THR A 468 -15.40 6.93 7.69
CA THR A 468 -15.69 7.74 6.50
C THR A 468 -17.13 8.24 6.46
N CYS A 469 -18.11 7.47 6.93
CA CYS A 469 -19.49 7.97 7.09
C CYS A 469 -19.59 9.11 8.10
N MET A 470 -18.75 9.13 9.14
CA MET A 470 -18.74 10.20 10.13
C MET A 470 -17.92 11.42 9.69
N ALA A 471 -17.18 11.34 8.61
CA ALA A 471 -16.29 12.42 8.16
C ALA A 471 -17.02 13.74 7.94
N HIS A 472 -18.22 13.71 7.31
CA HIS A 472 -19.02 14.94 7.10
C HIS A 472 -19.56 15.53 8.43
N VAL A 473 -19.77 14.70 9.46
CA VAL A 473 -20.17 15.18 10.78
C VAL A 473 -19.02 15.94 11.43
N PHE A 474 -17.79 15.44 11.37
CA PHE A 474 -16.61 16.14 11.90
C PHE A 474 -16.31 17.42 11.11
N ALA A 475 -16.53 17.41 9.80
CA ALA A 475 -16.46 18.62 8.98
C ALA A 475 -17.48 19.67 9.46
N ASP A 476 -18.76 19.31 9.64
CA ASP A 476 -19.80 20.21 10.13
C ASP A 476 -19.50 20.71 11.55
N LEU A 477 -18.98 19.87 12.45
CA LEU A 477 -18.59 20.32 13.80
C LEU A 477 -17.50 21.41 13.71
N ALA A 478 -16.45 21.19 12.90
CA ALA A 478 -15.38 22.16 12.73
C ALA A 478 -15.89 23.45 12.05
N LEU A 479 -16.72 23.34 11.02
CA LEU A 479 -17.35 24.49 10.34
C LEU A 479 -18.25 25.29 11.28
N ALA A 480 -18.91 24.63 12.24
CA ALA A 480 -19.71 25.27 13.28
C ALA A 480 -18.87 25.90 14.41
N GLY A 481 -17.54 25.80 14.33
CA GLY A 481 -16.62 26.41 15.30
C GLY A 481 -16.23 25.50 16.47
N HIS A 482 -16.42 24.18 16.35
CA HIS A 482 -15.90 23.25 17.35
C HIS A 482 -14.38 23.10 17.14
N GLU A 483 -13.60 23.54 18.11
CA GLU A 483 -12.14 23.50 18.08
C GLU A 483 -11.64 22.19 18.69
N ALA A 484 -10.67 21.57 18.03
CA ALA A 484 -9.93 20.45 18.59
C ALA A 484 -8.86 20.98 19.55
N VAL A 485 -8.83 20.45 20.78
CA VAL A 485 -7.80 20.84 21.77
C VAL A 485 -6.41 20.37 21.33
N LEU A 486 -6.32 19.18 20.72
CA LEU A 486 -5.06 18.68 20.17
C LEU A 486 -4.88 19.12 18.72
N PRO A 487 -3.77 19.78 18.37
CA PRO A 487 -3.39 19.91 16.97
C PRO A 487 -3.28 18.53 16.32
N LEU A 488 -3.50 18.44 15.02
CA LEU A 488 -3.53 17.15 14.33
C LEU A 488 -2.26 16.32 14.55
N HIS A 489 -1.10 16.93 14.50
CA HIS A 489 0.17 16.22 14.67
C HIS A 489 0.31 15.59 16.07
N GLU A 490 -0.17 16.27 17.12
CA GLU A 490 -0.20 15.70 18.48
C GLU A 490 -1.22 14.57 18.58
N ALA A 491 -2.38 14.70 17.93
CA ALA A 491 -3.37 13.62 17.85
C ALA A 491 -2.81 12.37 17.15
N ILE A 492 -1.99 12.55 16.10
CA ILE A 492 -1.29 11.45 15.42
C ILE A 492 -0.26 10.81 16.36
N ASP A 493 0.56 11.61 17.07
CA ASP A 493 1.56 11.08 18.00
C ASP A 493 0.91 10.28 19.15
N VAL A 494 -0.23 10.76 19.67
CA VAL A 494 -1.03 10.03 20.68
C VAL A 494 -1.56 8.73 20.11
N ALA A 495 -2.11 8.76 18.89
CA ALA A 495 -2.65 7.57 18.21
C ALA A 495 -1.56 6.53 17.95
N ASP A 496 -0.38 6.96 17.49
CA ASP A 496 0.79 6.09 17.29
C ASP A 496 1.25 5.45 18.62
N GLY A 497 1.40 6.26 19.67
CA GLY A 497 1.80 5.76 20.99
C GLY A 497 0.83 4.73 21.57
N ILE A 498 -0.48 4.94 21.42
CA ILE A 498 -1.51 3.98 21.83
C ILE A 498 -1.44 2.72 20.97
N GLY A 499 -1.35 2.87 19.64
CA GLY A 499 -1.25 1.75 18.72
C GLY A 499 -0.07 0.84 19.04
N ARG A 500 1.12 1.41 19.20
CA ARG A 500 2.33 0.67 19.58
C ARG A 500 2.27 0.04 20.97
N SER A 501 1.36 0.47 21.84
CA SER A 501 1.12 -0.14 23.15
C SER A 501 0.15 -1.33 23.11
N LEU A 502 -0.49 -1.57 21.98
CA LEU A 502 -1.36 -2.74 21.81
C LEU A 502 -0.52 -4.02 21.86
N PRO A 503 -1.03 -5.07 22.53
CA PRO A 503 -0.35 -6.37 22.51
C PRO A 503 -0.32 -6.97 21.11
N PRO A 504 0.72 -7.76 20.76
CA PRO A 504 0.88 -8.32 19.40
C PRO A 504 -0.34 -9.07 18.87
N GLU A 505 -1.11 -9.70 19.74
CA GLU A 505 -2.34 -10.43 19.37
C GLU A 505 -3.42 -9.53 18.78
N LEU A 506 -3.31 -8.21 18.96
CA LEU A 506 -4.23 -7.20 18.43
C LEU A 506 -3.70 -6.45 17.19
N LEU A 507 -2.57 -6.91 16.64
CA LEU A 507 -1.87 -6.27 15.50
C LEU A 507 -1.83 -7.18 14.26
N CYS A 508 -3.01 -7.47 13.71
CA CYS A 508 -3.20 -8.23 12.46
C CYS A 508 -2.70 -9.68 12.46
N THR A 509 -2.53 -10.29 13.63
CA THR A 509 -2.08 -11.69 13.76
C THR A 509 -3.20 -12.72 13.78
N SER A 510 -4.45 -12.29 13.77
CA SER A 510 -5.64 -13.14 13.96
C SER A 510 -5.64 -13.97 15.26
N ALA A 511 -4.81 -13.60 16.24
CA ALA A 511 -4.66 -14.32 17.50
C ALA A 511 -5.55 -13.79 18.64
N GLY A 512 -5.91 -12.50 18.62
CA GLY A 512 -6.66 -11.82 19.67
C GLY A 512 -7.85 -11.01 19.17
N GLY A 513 -8.42 -10.21 20.07
CA GLY A 513 -9.55 -9.34 19.76
C GLY A 513 -10.79 -10.09 19.26
N ALA A 514 -11.42 -9.62 18.21
CA ALA A 514 -12.59 -10.26 17.59
C ALA A 514 -12.28 -11.70 17.15
N CYS A 515 -11.03 -11.98 16.74
CA CYS A 515 -10.61 -13.30 16.28
C CYS A 515 -10.65 -14.38 17.38
N ALA A 516 -10.49 -13.99 18.64
CA ALA A 516 -10.53 -14.91 19.78
C ALA A 516 -11.97 -15.34 20.16
N ALA A 517 -13.00 -14.66 19.63
CA ALA A 517 -14.38 -14.99 19.94
C ALA A 517 -14.79 -16.37 19.40
N PRO A 518 -15.58 -17.16 20.16
CA PRO A 518 -15.98 -18.51 19.72
C PRO A 518 -16.66 -18.54 18.33
N ALA A 519 -17.42 -17.51 18.00
CA ALA A 519 -18.05 -17.38 16.67
C ALA A 519 -17.03 -17.18 15.56
N ALA A 520 -15.99 -16.37 15.82
CA ALA A 520 -14.91 -16.14 14.86
C ALA A 520 -14.07 -17.40 14.64
N GLN A 521 -13.81 -18.18 15.71
CA GLN A 521 -13.09 -19.45 15.62
C GLN A 521 -13.86 -20.50 14.77
N ARG A 522 -15.19 -20.56 14.92
CA ARG A 522 -16.01 -21.43 14.03
C ARG A 522 -15.94 -20.94 12.58
N CYS A 523 -16.13 -19.64 12.36
CA CYS A 523 -16.03 -19.05 11.01
C CYS A 523 -14.67 -19.33 10.35
N ARG A 524 -13.58 -19.28 11.14
CA ARG A 524 -12.24 -19.65 10.69
C ARG A 524 -12.16 -21.10 10.24
N ALA A 525 -12.68 -22.03 11.05
CA ALA A 525 -12.68 -23.46 10.72
C ALA A 525 -13.48 -23.73 9.43
N ASP A 526 -14.68 -23.15 9.32
CA ASP A 526 -15.52 -23.27 8.13
C ASP A 526 -14.83 -22.70 6.88
N PHE A 527 -14.13 -21.56 7.03
CA PHE A 527 -13.35 -20.94 5.96
C PHE A 527 -12.18 -21.83 5.53
N GLN A 528 -11.42 -22.35 6.49
CA GLN A 528 -10.26 -23.21 6.20
C GLN A 528 -10.70 -24.49 5.47
N GLN A 529 -11.81 -25.09 5.88
CA GLN A 529 -12.38 -26.23 5.17
C GLN A 529 -12.76 -25.87 3.74
N TRP A 530 -13.54 -24.78 3.56
CA TRP A 530 -13.94 -24.32 2.23
C TRP A 530 -12.73 -23.98 1.35
N PHE A 531 -11.71 -23.33 1.93
CA PHE A 531 -10.49 -22.95 1.22
C PHE A 531 -9.72 -24.19 0.75
N ALA A 532 -9.61 -25.21 1.57
CA ALA A 532 -8.95 -26.46 1.20
C ALA A 532 -9.69 -27.24 0.10
N GLU A 533 -11.02 -27.16 0.07
CA GLU A 533 -11.88 -27.86 -0.90
C GLU A 533 -12.06 -27.07 -2.21
N SER A 534 -11.92 -25.73 -2.18
CA SER A 534 -12.11 -24.87 -3.35
C SER A 534 -10.83 -24.74 -4.18
N LYS A 535 -10.99 -24.68 -5.50
CA LYS A 535 -9.87 -24.40 -6.39
C LYS A 535 -9.52 -22.90 -6.38
N PRO A 536 -8.26 -22.53 -6.66
CA PRO A 536 -7.84 -21.13 -6.68
C PRO A 536 -8.73 -20.22 -7.54
N GLU A 537 -9.14 -20.68 -8.71
CA GLU A 537 -10.00 -19.95 -9.64
C GLU A 537 -11.44 -19.74 -9.14
N GLU A 538 -11.91 -20.55 -8.21
CA GLU A 538 -13.24 -20.46 -7.60
C GLU A 538 -13.29 -19.45 -6.44
N ARG A 539 -12.12 -19.02 -5.97
CA ARG A 539 -12.00 -18.09 -4.86
C ARG A 539 -12.15 -16.66 -5.36
N PRO A 540 -13.17 -15.91 -4.93
CA PRO A 540 -13.29 -14.52 -5.33
C PRO A 540 -12.06 -13.71 -4.86
N PRO A 541 -11.72 -12.62 -5.54
CA PRO A 541 -10.76 -11.67 -5.00
C PRO A 541 -11.14 -11.30 -3.57
N ALA A 542 -10.15 -11.07 -2.73
CA ALA A 542 -10.40 -10.56 -1.39
C ALA A 542 -11.32 -9.34 -1.51
N SER A 543 -12.39 -9.34 -0.75
CA SER A 543 -13.16 -8.12 -0.63
C SER A 543 -12.26 -7.11 0.07
N LEU A 544 -12.18 -5.92 -0.49
CA LEU A 544 -11.41 -4.82 0.09
C LEU A 544 -11.68 -4.69 1.58
N ILE A 545 -10.61 -4.77 2.34
CA ILE A 545 -10.59 -4.28 3.69
C ILE A 545 -10.51 -2.77 3.62
#